data_44480c65a828264629c8697ea6356a12
#
_entry.id   44480c65a828264629c8697ea6356a12
#
_cell.length_a   1.000
_cell.length_b   1.000
_cell.length_c   1.000
_cell.angle_alpha   90.00
_cell.angle_beta   90.00
_cell.angle_gamma   90.00
#
_symmetry.space_group_name_H-M   'P 1'
#
loop_
_entity.id
_entity.type
_entity.pdbx_description
1 polymer ?
#
loop_
_entity_poly.entity_id
_entity_poly.type
_entity_poly.pdbx_seq_one_letter_code
_entity_poly.pdbx_strand_id
1 'polypeptide(L)'
;MPRPDRLSLDMLVTLIAVIDCDGDAIRAAEILGINQPSMSKRLAVLQHSNPQARRPWLERRGKTWFLTEEGKRNLPAVRQIVRLARTLQTDIDERIALAPDVSLACGQLAVLTFVRKALLAFRKQRPDARLRVSTAAGRERILGVATGELDLAVVTYPADEIYRIANRPLVVEPLFRDPWVLVCGKKAPESVHAAFAKLPDADVRFEQLAGLPLILPEAEAGLRQEIDRVLIEARLQDRFDSVMEIGAWPALLSYVRDGFGIGLIGASALEERSEGLLPPKRIATSPADIPQVQLICRHSAGNSDVKDLTPLGEKLWNLIQQAAGAQKFPE
;
A
#
# COMPACT_ATOMS: atom_id res chain seq x y z
N MET A 1 -17.99 -26.38 -17.62
CA MET A 1 -18.99 -26.79 -16.62
C MET A 1 -18.34 -27.70 -15.58
N PRO A 2 -18.51 -27.48 -14.27
CA PRO A 2 -18.01 -28.42 -13.26
C PRO A 2 -18.75 -29.74 -13.40
N ARG A 3 -18.03 -30.84 -13.38
CA ARG A 3 -18.63 -32.19 -13.42
C ARG A 3 -19.46 -32.42 -12.16
N PRO A 4 -20.73 -32.86 -12.28
CA PRO A 4 -21.67 -32.98 -11.15
C PRO A 4 -21.26 -33.97 -10.04
N ASP A 5 -20.20 -34.76 -10.26
CA ASP A 5 -19.78 -35.87 -9.40
C ASP A 5 -18.54 -35.58 -8.56
N ARG A 6 -18.07 -34.32 -8.47
CA ARG A 6 -16.95 -33.94 -7.61
C ARG A 6 -17.41 -33.59 -6.20
N LEU A 7 -16.74 -34.14 -5.19
CA LEU A 7 -16.87 -33.73 -3.80
C LEU A 7 -16.72 -32.21 -3.69
N SER A 8 -17.74 -31.55 -3.13
CA SER A 8 -17.73 -30.13 -2.84
C SER A 8 -17.65 -29.92 -1.32
N LEU A 9 -17.24 -28.73 -0.88
CA LEU A 9 -17.22 -28.37 0.53
C LEU A 9 -18.61 -28.56 1.18
N ASP A 10 -19.68 -28.21 0.47
CA ASP A 10 -21.06 -28.41 0.91
C ASP A 10 -21.39 -29.87 1.22
N MET A 11 -20.88 -30.80 0.42
CA MET A 11 -21.06 -32.21 0.67
C MET A 11 -20.30 -32.69 1.91
N LEU A 12 -19.09 -32.17 2.13
CA LEU A 12 -18.29 -32.46 3.32
C LEU A 12 -18.95 -31.92 4.58
N VAL A 13 -19.48 -30.71 4.52
CA VAL A 13 -20.27 -30.12 5.61
C VAL A 13 -21.53 -30.91 5.88
N THR A 14 -22.22 -31.37 4.84
CA THR A 14 -23.42 -32.21 4.95
C THR A 14 -23.09 -33.55 5.61
N LEU A 15 -21.99 -34.20 5.23
CA LEU A 15 -21.52 -35.44 5.85
C LEU A 15 -21.33 -35.25 7.37
N ILE A 16 -20.62 -34.22 7.78
CA ILE A 16 -20.38 -33.92 9.20
C ILE A 16 -21.70 -33.67 9.93
N ALA A 17 -22.57 -32.82 9.38
CA ALA A 17 -23.87 -32.51 10.02
C ALA A 17 -24.73 -33.74 10.22
N VAL A 18 -24.79 -34.64 9.25
CA VAL A 18 -25.58 -35.90 9.37
C VAL A 18 -24.99 -36.80 10.45
N ILE A 19 -23.66 -36.94 10.55
CA ILE A 19 -23.00 -37.75 11.58
C ILE A 19 -23.16 -37.12 12.94
N ASP A 20 -23.01 -35.82 13.09
CA ASP A 20 -23.16 -35.11 14.37
C ASP A 20 -24.65 -35.07 14.83
N CYS A 21 -25.62 -35.39 13.94
CA CYS A 21 -27.02 -35.61 14.25
C CYS A 21 -27.41 -37.11 14.35
N ASP A 22 -26.47 -37.98 14.64
CA ASP A 22 -26.69 -39.44 14.81
C ASP A 22 -27.38 -40.09 13.56
N GLY A 23 -27.11 -39.58 12.38
CA GLY A 23 -27.65 -40.06 11.10
C GLY A 23 -29.04 -39.52 10.76
N ASP A 24 -29.56 -38.56 11.53
CA ASP A 24 -30.84 -37.88 11.21
C ASP A 24 -30.65 -36.78 10.17
N ALA A 25 -31.02 -37.09 8.92
CA ALA A 25 -30.91 -36.16 7.81
C ALA A 25 -31.91 -34.98 7.88
N ILE A 26 -33.02 -35.12 8.59
CA ILE A 26 -34.03 -34.04 8.72
C ILE A 26 -33.43 -32.99 9.66
N ARG A 27 -32.98 -33.42 10.82
CA ARG A 27 -32.32 -32.53 11.80
C ARG A 27 -31.07 -31.90 11.24
N ALA A 28 -30.25 -32.63 10.48
CA ALA A 28 -29.08 -32.09 9.81
C ALA A 28 -29.45 -31.02 8.76
N ALA A 29 -30.57 -31.19 8.01
CA ALA A 29 -31.04 -30.20 7.06
C ALA A 29 -31.47 -28.89 7.75
N GLU A 30 -32.16 -28.99 8.88
CA GLU A 30 -32.57 -27.84 9.71
C GLU A 30 -31.33 -27.06 10.21
N ILE A 31 -30.33 -27.75 10.74
CA ILE A 31 -29.08 -27.12 11.21
C ILE A 31 -28.32 -26.41 10.06
N LEU A 32 -28.34 -27.00 8.87
CA LEU A 32 -27.70 -26.43 7.68
C LEU A 32 -28.53 -25.35 6.98
N GLY A 33 -29.78 -25.13 7.39
CA GLY A 33 -30.68 -24.18 6.75
C GLY A 33 -31.01 -24.53 5.30
N ILE A 34 -31.03 -25.84 4.92
CA ILE A 34 -31.29 -26.30 3.57
C ILE A 34 -32.57 -27.11 3.49
N ASN A 35 -33.23 -27.08 2.32
CA ASN A 35 -34.45 -27.84 2.10
C ASN A 35 -34.19 -29.35 1.85
N GLN A 36 -35.19 -30.17 2.06
CA GLN A 36 -35.15 -31.63 1.88
C GLN A 36 -34.63 -32.09 0.49
N PRO A 37 -35.06 -31.48 -0.65
CA PRO A 37 -34.51 -31.85 -1.97
C PRO A 37 -32.99 -31.63 -2.06
N SER A 38 -32.49 -30.53 -1.54
CA SER A 38 -31.04 -30.23 -1.51
C SER A 38 -30.27 -31.22 -0.64
N MET A 39 -30.81 -31.56 0.53
CA MET A 39 -30.23 -32.57 1.43
C MET A 39 -30.18 -33.92 0.70
N SER A 40 -31.30 -34.37 0.11
CA SER A 40 -31.37 -35.65 -0.61
C SER A 40 -30.37 -35.71 -1.75
N LYS A 41 -30.18 -34.63 -2.52
CA LYS A 41 -29.21 -34.54 -3.61
C LYS A 41 -27.76 -34.69 -3.08
N ARG A 42 -27.42 -34.02 -1.98
CA ARG A 42 -26.10 -34.11 -1.40
C ARG A 42 -25.81 -35.51 -0.81
N LEU A 43 -26.79 -36.11 -0.14
CA LEU A 43 -26.71 -37.47 0.40
C LEU A 43 -26.59 -38.52 -0.70
N ALA A 44 -27.29 -38.38 -1.81
CA ALA A 44 -27.19 -39.29 -2.96
C ALA A 44 -25.75 -39.35 -3.50
N VAL A 45 -25.07 -38.22 -3.58
CA VAL A 45 -23.65 -38.20 -4.01
C VAL A 45 -22.76 -38.93 -3.01
N LEU A 46 -22.96 -38.73 -1.70
CA LEU A 46 -22.17 -39.39 -0.65
C LEU A 46 -22.47 -40.91 -0.55
N GLN A 47 -23.67 -41.33 -0.94
CA GLN A 47 -24.09 -42.74 -0.98
C GLN A 47 -23.58 -43.46 -2.22
N HIS A 48 -23.61 -42.80 -3.40
CA HIS A 48 -23.24 -43.45 -4.66
C HIS A 48 -21.76 -43.31 -5.02
N SER A 49 -21.03 -42.49 -4.28
CA SER A 49 -19.59 -42.22 -4.36
C SER A 49 -18.97 -42.13 -5.77
N ASN A 50 -17.96 -41.33 -5.86
CA ASN A 50 -17.11 -41.09 -7.03
C ASN A 50 -17.02 -42.34 -7.94
N PRO A 51 -17.44 -42.29 -9.21
CA PRO A 51 -17.36 -43.42 -10.16
C PRO A 51 -15.95 -44.01 -10.29
N GLN A 52 -14.92 -43.25 -9.93
CA GLN A 52 -13.52 -43.69 -9.96
C GLN A 52 -13.06 -44.43 -8.67
N ALA A 53 -13.69 -44.15 -7.50
CA ALA A 53 -13.30 -44.74 -6.22
C ALA A 53 -14.20 -45.91 -5.76
N ARG A 54 -15.36 -46.07 -6.35
CA ARG A 54 -16.31 -47.20 -6.19
C ARG A 54 -16.76 -47.57 -4.77
N ARG A 55 -16.59 -46.72 -3.74
CA ARG A 55 -16.98 -47.04 -2.37
C ARG A 55 -17.76 -45.88 -1.74
N PRO A 56 -19.03 -46.12 -1.33
CA PRO A 56 -19.87 -45.09 -0.67
C PRO A 56 -19.27 -44.70 0.68
N TRP A 57 -19.47 -43.43 1.06
CA TRP A 57 -19.08 -42.93 2.40
C TRP A 57 -20.25 -43.02 3.40
N LEU A 58 -21.46 -42.98 2.91
CA LEU A 58 -22.67 -43.14 3.69
C LEU A 58 -23.52 -44.32 3.18
N GLU A 59 -24.14 -45.04 4.08
CA GLU A 59 -25.18 -46.02 3.82
C GLU A 59 -26.45 -45.71 4.60
N ARG A 60 -27.61 -46.03 4.03
CA ARG A 60 -28.88 -45.81 4.69
C ARG A 60 -29.40 -47.14 5.24
N ARG A 61 -29.76 -47.13 6.53
CA ARG A 61 -30.48 -48.27 7.17
C ARG A 61 -31.77 -47.73 7.74
N GLY A 62 -32.89 -48.08 7.09
CA GLY A 62 -34.21 -47.52 7.41
C GLY A 62 -34.29 -46.01 7.16
N LYS A 63 -34.47 -45.22 8.22
CA LYS A 63 -34.53 -43.75 8.15
C LYS A 63 -33.18 -43.08 8.51
N THR A 64 -32.22 -43.84 9.04
CA THR A 64 -30.99 -43.35 9.60
C THR A 64 -29.82 -43.59 8.67
N TRP A 65 -28.87 -42.63 8.60
CA TRP A 65 -27.65 -42.69 7.82
C TRP A 65 -26.47 -43.07 8.68
N PHE A 66 -25.62 -43.93 8.17
CA PHE A 66 -24.40 -44.43 8.84
C PHE A 66 -23.18 -44.29 7.97
N LEU A 67 -22.01 -44.08 8.60
CA LEU A 67 -20.73 -44.14 7.90
C LEU A 67 -20.44 -45.59 7.51
N THR A 68 -20.02 -45.77 6.27
CA THR A 68 -19.34 -46.98 5.84
C THR A 68 -17.92 -47.03 6.40
N GLU A 69 -17.22 -48.16 6.26
CA GLU A 69 -15.80 -48.25 6.61
C GLU A 69 -14.93 -47.23 5.84
N GLU A 70 -15.27 -46.95 4.59
CA GLU A 70 -14.60 -45.93 3.77
C GLU A 70 -14.91 -44.51 4.30
N GLY A 71 -16.17 -44.26 4.68
CA GLY A 71 -16.57 -43.00 5.32
C GLY A 71 -15.84 -42.74 6.64
N LYS A 72 -15.72 -43.77 7.50
CA LYS A 72 -14.99 -43.69 8.77
C LYS A 72 -13.50 -43.38 8.54
N ARG A 73 -12.88 -44.01 7.54
CA ARG A 73 -11.48 -43.78 7.18
C ARG A 73 -11.21 -42.34 6.74
N ASN A 74 -12.15 -41.76 5.99
CA ASN A 74 -12.00 -40.41 5.43
C ASN A 74 -12.50 -39.30 6.36
N LEU A 75 -13.32 -39.60 7.39
CA LEU A 75 -13.92 -38.61 8.27
C LEU A 75 -12.89 -37.66 8.94
N PRO A 76 -11.71 -38.12 9.42
CA PRO A 76 -10.72 -37.21 10.02
C PRO A 76 -10.26 -36.13 9.04
N ALA A 77 -9.97 -36.50 7.78
CA ALA A 77 -9.55 -35.58 6.72
C ALA A 77 -10.69 -34.62 6.36
N VAL A 78 -11.93 -35.09 6.29
CA VAL A 78 -13.12 -34.25 6.05
C VAL A 78 -13.27 -33.20 7.17
N ARG A 79 -13.17 -33.61 8.43
CA ARG A 79 -13.24 -32.68 9.58
C ARG A 79 -12.12 -31.62 9.51
N GLN A 80 -10.94 -32.02 9.11
CA GLN A 80 -9.82 -31.09 8.94
C GLN A 80 -10.07 -30.06 7.82
N ILE A 81 -10.54 -30.50 6.66
CA ILE A 81 -10.86 -29.63 5.52
C ILE A 81 -11.96 -28.62 5.92
N VAL A 82 -13.04 -29.07 6.53
CA VAL A 82 -14.13 -28.20 6.95
C VAL A 82 -13.68 -27.21 8.03
N ARG A 83 -12.82 -27.64 8.95
CA ARG A 83 -12.24 -26.74 9.97
C ARG A 83 -11.41 -25.65 9.30
N LEU A 84 -10.51 -26.00 8.40
CA LEU A 84 -9.68 -25.03 7.69
C LEU A 84 -10.52 -24.04 6.87
N ALA A 85 -11.58 -24.52 6.19
CA ALA A 85 -12.48 -23.66 5.46
C ALA A 85 -13.23 -22.68 6.37
N ARG A 86 -13.66 -23.10 7.55
CA ARG A 86 -14.31 -22.21 8.55
C ARG A 86 -13.32 -21.20 9.12
N THR A 87 -12.09 -21.60 9.43
CA THR A 87 -11.04 -20.67 9.88
C THR A 87 -10.78 -19.59 8.81
N LEU A 88 -10.63 -20.00 7.56
CA LEU A 88 -10.44 -19.05 6.46
C LEU A 88 -11.62 -18.07 6.33
N GLN A 89 -12.87 -18.56 6.47
CA GLN A 89 -14.05 -17.68 6.41
C GLN A 89 -14.04 -16.69 7.58
N THR A 90 -13.74 -17.13 8.81
CA THR A 90 -13.62 -16.24 9.96
C THR A 90 -12.53 -15.19 9.77
N ASP A 91 -11.35 -15.58 9.26
CA ASP A 91 -10.25 -14.66 8.97
C ASP A 91 -10.64 -13.61 7.91
N ILE A 92 -11.42 -14.03 6.89
CA ILE A 92 -11.94 -13.12 5.87
C ILE A 92 -12.94 -12.14 6.50
N ASP A 93 -13.90 -12.63 7.28
CA ASP A 93 -14.93 -11.82 7.92
C ASP A 93 -14.31 -10.80 8.91
N GLU A 94 -13.31 -11.22 9.69
CA GLU A 94 -12.55 -10.33 10.57
C GLU A 94 -11.78 -9.26 9.79
N ARG A 95 -11.13 -9.63 8.69
CA ARG A 95 -10.42 -8.66 7.83
C ARG A 95 -11.38 -7.65 7.22
N ILE A 96 -12.56 -8.08 6.78
CA ILE A 96 -13.60 -7.18 6.25
C ILE A 96 -14.10 -6.25 7.36
N ALA A 97 -14.37 -6.76 8.56
CA ALA A 97 -14.84 -5.96 9.69
C ALA A 97 -13.81 -4.91 10.18
N LEU A 98 -12.51 -5.22 10.02
CA LEU A 98 -11.41 -4.33 10.40
C LEU A 98 -10.85 -3.51 9.22
N ALA A 99 -11.38 -3.67 8.01
CA ALA A 99 -10.94 -2.90 6.85
C ALA A 99 -11.05 -1.40 7.11
N PRO A 100 -10.05 -0.59 6.70
CA PRO A 100 -10.16 0.86 6.79
C PRO A 100 -11.20 1.37 5.80
N ASP A 101 -11.88 2.47 6.16
CA ASP A 101 -12.81 3.14 5.26
C ASP A 101 -12.08 3.84 4.10
N VAL A 102 -10.81 4.25 4.33
CA VAL A 102 -9.90 4.79 3.31
C VAL A 102 -8.47 4.39 3.64
N SER A 103 -7.74 3.92 2.63
CA SER A 103 -6.32 3.58 2.68
C SER A 103 -5.51 4.55 1.83
N LEU A 104 -4.47 5.15 2.43
CA LEU A 104 -3.55 6.09 1.80
C LEU A 104 -2.12 5.64 2.02
N ALA A 105 -1.30 5.66 0.98
CA ALA A 105 0.15 5.55 1.15
C ALA A 105 0.86 6.80 0.61
N CYS A 106 1.91 7.24 1.31
CA CYS A 106 2.69 8.41 0.89
C CYS A 106 4.14 8.30 1.39
N GLY A 107 5.02 9.17 0.90
CA GLY A 107 6.38 9.28 1.41
C GLY A 107 6.40 9.85 2.83
N GLN A 108 7.47 9.56 3.57
CA GLN A 108 7.65 10.07 4.95
C GLN A 108 7.57 11.60 5.04
N LEU A 109 8.06 12.33 4.03
CA LEU A 109 7.96 13.77 3.98
C LEU A 109 6.51 14.23 3.85
N ALA A 110 5.76 13.67 2.90
CA ALA A 110 4.38 14.05 2.65
C ALA A 110 3.49 13.83 3.89
N VAL A 111 3.65 12.69 4.61
CA VAL A 111 2.87 12.41 5.81
C VAL A 111 3.14 13.38 6.97
N LEU A 112 4.31 14.01 6.98
CA LEU A 112 4.70 14.98 8.01
C LEU A 112 4.40 16.44 7.63
N THR A 113 4.03 16.70 6.38
CA THR A 113 3.77 18.03 5.84
C THR A 113 2.30 18.18 5.41
N PHE A 114 2.04 18.39 4.14
CA PHE A 114 0.71 18.69 3.60
C PHE A 114 -0.31 17.57 3.80
N VAL A 115 0.09 16.29 3.71
CA VAL A 115 -0.82 15.16 4.00
C VAL A 115 -1.30 15.20 5.45
N ARG A 116 -0.42 15.55 6.41
CA ARG A 116 -0.80 15.73 7.81
C ARG A 116 -1.91 16.78 7.96
N LYS A 117 -1.79 17.92 7.25
CA LYS A 117 -2.80 18.98 7.28
C LYS A 117 -4.15 18.46 6.73
N ALA A 118 -4.12 17.73 5.63
CA ALA A 118 -5.31 17.10 5.05
C ALA A 118 -5.97 16.10 6.01
N LEU A 119 -5.17 15.23 6.64
CA LEU A 119 -5.66 14.24 7.60
C LEU A 119 -6.28 14.87 8.84
N LEU A 120 -5.70 15.96 9.34
CA LEU A 120 -6.30 16.73 10.46
C LEU A 120 -7.65 17.35 10.07
N ALA A 121 -7.74 17.91 8.87
CA ALA A 121 -9.00 18.47 8.36
C ALA A 121 -10.04 17.34 8.12
N PHE A 122 -9.62 16.20 7.60
CA PHE A 122 -10.48 15.03 7.40
C PHE A 122 -11.03 14.51 8.75
N ARG A 123 -10.17 14.35 9.76
CA ARG A 123 -10.56 13.84 11.08
C ARG A 123 -11.57 14.76 11.79
N LYS A 124 -11.42 16.09 11.62
CA LYS A 124 -12.40 17.07 12.15
C LYS A 124 -13.79 16.91 11.53
N GLN A 125 -13.87 16.55 10.26
CA GLN A 125 -15.12 16.41 9.52
C GLN A 125 -15.72 15.00 9.63
N ARG A 126 -14.89 13.98 9.85
CA ARG A 126 -15.26 12.56 9.94
C ARG A 126 -14.50 11.87 11.07
N PRO A 127 -14.89 12.14 12.32
CA PRO A 127 -14.21 11.57 13.50
C PRO A 127 -14.39 10.06 13.63
N ASP A 128 -15.45 9.52 13.04
CA ASP A 128 -15.84 8.10 13.02
C ASP A 128 -15.09 7.27 11.99
N ALA A 129 -14.54 7.89 10.93
CA ALA A 129 -13.91 7.18 9.84
C ALA A 129 -12.58 6.52 10.26
N ARG A 130 -12.38 5.28 9.81
CA ARG A 130 -11.13 4.54 9.98
C ARG A 130 -10.19 4.79 8.80
N LEU A 131 -9.01 5.31 9.08
CA LEU A 131 -7.97 5.59 8.10
C LEU A 131 -6.80 4.64 8.29
N ARG A 132 -6.31 4.06 7.20
CA ARG A 132 -5.00 3.44 7.12
C ARG A 132 -4.07 4.38 6.38
N VAL A 133 -3.01 4.86 7.05
CA VAL A 133 -1.96 5.67 6.43
C VAL A 133 -0.66 4.91 6.59
N SER A 134 0.01 4.63 5.47
CA SER A 134 1.27 3.89 5.44
C SER A 134 2.35 4.65 4.68
N THR A 135 3.60 4.31 5.01
CA THR A 135 4.77 4.74 4.24
C THR A 135 5.37 3.50 3.59
N ALA A 136 5.52 3.54 2.29
CA ALA A 136 6.10 2.46 1.49
C ALA A 136 6.99 3.07 0.41
N ALA A 137 7.80 2.27 -0.28
CA ALA A 137 8.57 2.71 -1.43
C ALA A 137 7.64 3.21 -2.56
N GLY A 138 8.11 4.15 -3.38
CA GLY A 138 7.28 4.79 -4.40
C GLY A 138 6.64 3.78 -5.37
N ARG A 139 7.42 2.80 -5.82
CA ARG A 139 6.95 1.72 -6.69
C ARG A 139 5.85 0.87 -6.03
N GLU A 140 6.01 0.52 -4.77
CA GLU A 140 5.01 -0.27 -4.02
C GLU A 140 3.71 0.50 -3.85
N ARG A 141 3.77 1.82 -3.64
CA ARG A 141 2.59 2.68 -3.58
C ARG A 141 1.81 2.67 -4.88
N ILE A 142 2.50 2.77 -6.03
CA ILE A 142 1.87 2.72 -7.36
C ILE A 142 1.20 1.35 -7.58
N LEU A 143 1.90 0.26 -7.27
CA LEU A 143 1.35 -1.10 -7.40
C LEU A 143 0.17 -1.33 -6.45
N GLY A 144 0.25 -0.87 -5.20
CA GLY A 144 -0.84 -0.98 -4.23
C GLY A 144 -2.12 -0.29 -4.71
N VAL A 145 -2.02 0.89 -5.34
CA VAL A 145 -3.17 1.54 -5.98
C VAL A 145 -3.63 0.73 -7.19
N ALA A 146 -2.73 0.29 -8.04
CA ALA A 146 -3.07 -0.47 -9.23
C ALA A 146 -3.82 -1.78 -8.91
N THR A 147 -3.44 -2.48 -7.84
CA THR A 147 -4.07 -3.75 -7.41
C THR A 147 -5.35 -3.54 -6.58
N GLY A 148 -5.58 -2.35 -6.04
CA GLY A 148 -6.70 -2.05 -5.16
C GLY A 148 -6.46 -2.32 -3.67
N GLU A 149 -5.24 -2.58 -3.29
CA GLU A 149 -4.81 -2.65 -1.89
C GLU A 149 -4.83 -1.26 -1.21
N LEU A 150 -4.59 -0.22 -2.01
CA LEU A 150 -4.65 1.17 -1.62
C LEU A 150 -5.71 1.91 -2.45
N ASP A 151 -6.45 2.82 -1.80
CA ASP A 151 -7.37 3.72 -2.48
C ASP A 151 -6.62 4.89 -3.11
N LEU A 152 -5.67 5.47 -2.37
CA LEU A 152 -4.93 6.67 -2.71
C LEU A 152 -3.44 6.49 -2.48
N ALA A 153 -2.61 7.12 -3.33
CA ALA A 153 -1.20 7.29 -3.00
C ALA A 153 -0.66 8.66 -3.45
N VAL A 154 0.31 9.17 -2.68
CA VAL A 154 1.15 10.32 -3.06
C VAL A 154 2.50 9.79 -3.52
N VAL A 155 2.91 10.16 -4.73
CA VAL A 155 4.15 9.69 -5.36
C VAL A 155 4.91 10.86 -6.00
N THR A 156 6.21 10.66 -6.24
CA THR A 156 7.11 11.62 -6.91
C THR A 156 7.71 10.99 -8.17
N TYR A 157 6.87 10.43 -9.01
CA TYR A 157 7.27 9.82 -10.29
C TYR A 157 6.66 10.59 -11.45
N PRO A 158 7.34 10.69 -12.61
CA PRO A 158 6.72 11.16 -13.85
C PRO A 158 5.49 10.33 -14.21
N ALA A 159 4.49 10.96 -14.83
CA ALA A 159 3.21 10.30 -15.13
C ALA A 159 3.36 9.08 -16.04
N ASP A 160 4.25 9.14 -17.03
CA ASP A 160 4.56 8.02 -17.94
C ASP A 160 5.18 6.83 -17.18
N GLU A 161 6.02 7.11 -16.22
CA GLU A 161 6.60 6.07 -15.37
C GLU A 161 5.57 5.45 -14.42
N ILE A 162 4.65 6.25 -13.86
CA ILE A 162 3.53 5.75 -13.07
C ILE A 162 2.70 4.76 -13.89
N TYR A 163 2.34 5.09 -15.14
CA TYR A 163 1.58 4.19 -16.01
C TYR A 163 2.35 2.92 -16.37
N ARG A 164 3.66 3.03 -16.59
CA ARG A 164 4.53 1.88 -16.88
C ARG A 164 4.61 0.93 -15.67
N ILE A 165 4.77 1.45 -14.46
CA ILE A 165 4.82 0.64 -13.23
C ILE A 165 3.48 0.00 -12.95
N ALA A 166 2.38 0.75 -13.07
CA ALA A 166 1.04 0.28 -12.78
C ALA A 166 0.56 -0.79 -13.79
N ASN A 167 1.12 -0.78 -15.00
CA ASN A 167 0.67 -1.59 -16.15
C ASN A 167 -0.85 -1.49 -16.41
N ARG A 168 -1.42 -0.34 -16.10
CA ARG A 168 -2.82 0.05 -16.31
C ARG A 168 -3.00 1.55 -16.17
N PRO A 169 -4.06 2.13 -16.73
CA PRO A 169 -4.37 3.54 -16.52
C PRO A 169 -4.75 3.80 -15.05
N LEU A 170 -4.23 4.89 -14.52
CA LEU A 170 -4.56 5.46 -13.22
C LEU A 170 -4.97 6.91 -13.39
N VAL A 171 -5.77 7.44 -12.47
CA VAL A 171 -5.94 8.89 -12.32
C VAL A 171 -4.67 9.43 -11.68
N VAL A 172 -4.00 10.36 -12.38
CA VAL A 172 -2.76 10.98 -11.93
C VAL A 172 -2.99 12.49 -11.88
N GLU A 173 -2.99 13.04 -10.69
CA GLU A 173 -3.23 14.46 -10.44
C GLU A 173 -1.95 15.15 -9.95
N PRO A 174 -1.39 16.10 -10.70
CA PRO A 174 -0.24 16.87 -10.26
C PRO A 174 -0.61 17.79 -9.10
N LEU A 175 0.13 17.71 -7.98
CA LEU A 175 -0.09 18.55 -6.81
C LEU A 175 0.78 19.80 -6.84
N PHE A 176 2.11 19.61 -6.86
CA PHE A 176 3.09 20.68 -6.95
C PHE A 176 4.44 20.15 -7.41
N ARG A 177 5.33 21.05 -7.81
CA ARG A 177 6.75 20.76 -8.06
C ARG A 177 7.53 21.05 -6.78
N ASP A 178 8.43 20.15 -6.40
CA ASP A 178 9.26 20.25 -5.18
C ASP A 178 10.73 20.49 -5.56
N PRO A 179 11.17 21.74 -5.70
CA PRO A 179 12.55 22.03 -6.12
C PRO A 179 13.55 21.56 -5.07
N TRP A 180 14.72 21.18 -5.53
CA TRP A 180 15.78 20.74 -4.63
C TRP A 180 16.53 21.92 -4.01
N VAL A 181 16.87 21.75 -2.73
CA VAL A 181 17.64 22.71 -1.96
C VAL A 181 18.75 22.02 -1.17
N LEU A 182 19.83 22.73 -1.00
CA LEU A 182 20.90 22.37 -0.09
C LEU A 182 20.66 23.05 1.25
N VAL A 183 20.87 22.32 2.33
CA VAL A 183 20.73 22.78 3.71
C VAL A 183 21.99 22.46 4.50
N CYS A 184 22.39 23.41 5.34
CA CYS A 184 23.54 23.28 6.24
C CYS A 184 23.13 23.71 7.65
N GLY A 185 23.56 22.95 8.65
CA GLY A 185 23.29 23.25 10.05
C GLY A 185 24.15 24.36 10.58
N LYS A 186 23.64 25.20 11.49
CA LYS A 186 24.42 26.25 12.19
C LYS A 186 25.51 25.67 13.08
N LYS A 187 25.44 24.39 13.45
CA LYS A 187 26.44 23.69 14.25
C LYS A 187 27.51 22.99 13.41
N ALA A 188 27.43 23.08 12.08
CA ALA A 188 28.37 22.40 11.21
C ALA A 188 29.82 22.91 11.45
N PRO A 189 30.84 22.07 11.27
CA PRO A 189 32.26 22.49 11.36
C PRO A 189 32.57 23.63 10.40
N GLU A 190 33.55 24.46 10.73
CA GLU A 190 33.93 25.63 9.94
C GLU A 190 34.31 25.26 8.50
N SER A 191 34.93 24.11 8.28
CA SER A 191 35.24 23.59 6.93
C SER A 191 33.98 23.33 6.09
N VAL A 192 32.90 22.82 6.71
CA VAL A 192 31.62 22.58 6.05
C VAL A 192 30.93 23.92 5.77
N HIS A 193 30.95 24.86 6.72
CA HIS A 193 30.40 26.21 6.51
C HIS A 193 31.15 26.94 5.39
N ALA A 194 32.47 26.87 5.36
CA ALA A 194 33.28 27.51 4.31
C ALA A 194 33.00 26.91 2.93
N ALA A 195 32.78 25.58 2.85
CA ALA A 195 32.39 24.91 1.61
C ALA A 195 30.99 25.34 1.17
N PHE A 196 30.03 25.36 2.10
CA PHE A 196 28.65 25.78 1.81
C PHE A 196 28.57 27.26 1.41
N ALA A 197 29.32 28.13 2.05
CA ALA A 197 29.34 29.58 1.77
C ALA A 197 29.91 29.92 0.37
N LYS A 198 30.77 29.08 -0.21
CA LYS A 198 31.30 29.26 -1.57
C LYS A 198 30.22 29.00 -2.66
N LEU A 199 29.15 28.32 -2.36
CA LEU A 199 28.07 28.09 -3.30
C LEU A 199 27.21 29.35 -3.45
N PRO A 200 26.66 29.65 -4.64
CA PRO A 200 25.70 30.73 -4.81
C PRO A 200 24.42 30.44 -3.99
N ASP A 201 23.64 31.48 -3.71
CA ASP A 201 22.38 31.32 -2.97
C ASP A 201 21.27 30.69 -3.82
N ALA A 202 21.33 30.92 -5.14
CA ALA A 202 20.46 30.30 -6.11
C ALA A 202 21.31 29.76 -7.27
N ASP A 203 20.69 28.88 -8.08
CA ASP A 203 21.31 28.31 -9.28
C ASP A 203 22.61 27.52 -9.02
N VAL A 204 22.66 26.81 -7.88
CA VAL A 204 23.75 25.87 -7.58
C VAL A 204 23.68 24.73 -8.57
N ARG A 205 24.75 24.53 -9.35
CA ARG A 205 24.82 23.43 -10.32
C ARG A 205 25.26 22.13 -9.67
N PHE A 206 24.82 21.00 -10.18
CA PHE A 206 25.19 19.69 -9.63
C PHE A 206 26.69 19.45 -9.60
N GLU A 207 27.44 19.94 -10.59
CA GLU A 207 28.91 19.82 -10.62
C GLU A 207 29.58 20.45 -9.40
N GLN A 208 28.97 21.47 -8.81
CA GLN A 208 29.50 22.18 -7.64
C GLN A 208 29.30 21.40 -6.33
N LEU A 209 28.50 20.34 -6.36
CA LEU A 209 28.28 19.48 -5.21
C LEU A 209 29.37 18.42 -5.06
N ALA A 210 30.17 18.20 -6.09
CA ALA A 210 31.27 17.23 -6.07
C ALA A 210 32.27 17.56 -4.94
N GLY A 211 32.56 16.56 -4.12
CA GLY A 211 33.48 16.70 -2.98
C GLY A 211 32.91 17.42 -1.75
N LEU A 212 31.61 17.78 -1.77
CA LEU A 212 30.91 18.24 -0.57
C LEU A 212 30.56 17.07 0.34
N PRO A 213 30.58 17.26 1.67
CA PRO A 213 30.14 16.22 2.62
C PRO A 213 28.62 16.11 2.63
N LEU A 214 28.06 15.38 1.65
CA LEU A 214 26.61 15.28 1.47
C LEU A 214 25.99 14.22 2.38
N ILE A 215 24.83 14.57 2.96
CA ILE A 215 23.91 13.62 3.59
C ILE A 215 22.75 13.41 2.62
N LEU A 216 22.56 12.18 2.20
CA LEU A 216 21.55 11.81 1.21
C LEU A 216 20.52 10.85 1.81
N PRO A 217 19.29 10.81 1.26
CA PRO A 217 18.37 9.71 1.52
C PRO A 217 18.95 8.37 1.06
N GLU A 218 18.50 7.26 1.66
CA GLU A 218 18.84 5.91 1.18
C GLU A 218 18.41 5.67 -0.26
N ALA A 219 19.03 4.71 -0.95
CA ALA A 219 18.85 4.48 -2.38
C ALA A 219 17.41 4.15 -2.80
N GLU A 220 16.63 3.54 -1.91
CA GLU A 220 15.22 3.18 -2.13
C GLU A 220 14.25 4.37 -1.98
N ALA A 221 14.71 5.49 -1.44
CA ALA A 221 13.89 6.69 -1.31
C ALA A 221 13.62 7.33 -2.68
N GLY A 222 12.36 7.70 -2.95
CA GLY A 222 11.98 8.30 -4.24
C GLY A 222 12.76 9.57 -4.56
N LEU A 223 13.06 10.41 -3.55
CA LEU A 223 13.92 11.59 -3.74
C LEU A 223 15.34 11.21 -4.18
N ARG A 224 15.91 10.16 -3.60
CA ARG A 224 17.24 9.70 -3.97
C ARG A 224 17.27 9.15 -5.40
N GLN A 225 16.27 8.39 -5.79
CA GLN A 225 16.15 7.88 -7.16
C GLN A 225 16.10 9.01 -8.19
N GLU A 226 15.40 10.11 -7.90
CA GLU A 226 15.38 11.29 -8.76
C GLU A 226 16.75 12.00 -8.80
N ILE A 227 17.44 12.13 -7.66
CA ILE A 227 18.79 12.66 -7.59
C ILE A 227 19.74 11.80 -8.46
N ASP A 228 19.71 10.49 -8.25
CA ASP A 228 20.56 9.55 -8.99
C ASP A 228 20.30 9.59 -10.49
N ARG A 229 19.02 9.72 -10.92
CA ARG A 229 18.65 9.88 -12.32
C ARG A 229 19.33 11.11 -12.94
N VAL A 230 19.22 12.28 -12.29
CA VAL A 230 19.83 13.52 -12.80
C VAL A 230 21.36 13.42 -12.80
N LEU A 231 21.97 12.79 -11.79
CA LEU A 231 23.42 12.59 -11.74
C LEU A 231 23.91 11.67 -12.87
N ILE A 232 23.17 10.61 -13.19
CA ILE A 232 23.46 9.69 -14.30
C ILE A 232 23.36 10.43 -15.63
N GLU A 233 22.27 11.17 -15.86
CA GLU A 233 22.07 11.97 -17.09
C GLU A 233 23.18 13.02 -17.28
N ALA A 234 23.62 13.65 -16.19
CA ALA A 234 24.73 14.61 -16.18
C ALA A 234 26.13 13.96 -16.20
N ARG A 235 26.24 12.63 -16.12
CA ARG A 235 27.48 11.85 -16.00
C ARG A 235 28.34 12.26 -14.79
N LEU A 236 27.68 12.48 -13.66
CA LEU A 236 28.30 12.95 -12.42
C LEU A 236 28.28 11.90 -11.31
N GLN A 237 27.68 10.73 -11.52
CA GLN A 237 27.47 9.70 -10.49
C GLN A 237 28.76 9.31 -9.73
N ASP A 238 29.93 9.28 -10.40
CA ASP A 238 31.21 8.89 -9.83
C ASP A 238 31.91 10.03 -9.05
N ARG A 239 31.30 11.22 -9.01
CA ARG A 239 31.87 12.42 -8.35
C ARG A 239 31.21 12.77 -7.02
N PHE A 240 30.24 11.97 -6.62
CA PHE A 240 29.44 12.21 -5.41
C PHE A 240 29.76 11.18 -4.35
N ASP A 241 30.42 11.64 -3.29
CA ASP A 241 30.60 10.86 -2.07
C ASP A 241 29.59 11.33 -1.03
N SER A 242 28.68 10.43 -0.61
CA SER A 242 27.86 10.69 0.56
C SER A 242 28.66 10.37 1.82
N VAL A 243 28.71 11.30 2.76
CA VAL A 243 29.27 11.02 4.11
C VAL A 243 28.32 10.21 4.96
N MET A 244 27.01 10.22 4.59
CA MET A 244 25.98 9.48 5.30
C MET A 244 24.76 9.26 4.39
N GLU A 245 24.20 8.06 4.45
CA GLU A 245 22.90 7.73 3.86
C GLU A 245 21.91 7.41 4.97
N ILE A 246 20.67 7.93 4.86
CA ILE A 246 19.67 7.82 5.93
C ILE A 246 18.31 7.43 5.36
N GLY A 247 17.76 6.29 5.87
CA GLY A 247 16.44 5.80 5.52
C GLY A 247 15.28 6.59 6.12
N ALA A 248 15.52 7.28 7.22
CA ALA A 248 14.51 8.09 7.91
C ALA A 248 14.66 9.56 7.59
N TRP A 249 13.84 10.09 6.68
CA TRP A 249 13.88 11.47 6.25
C TRP A 249 13.89 12.51 7.40
N PRO A 250 13.08 12.38 8.47
CA PRO A 250 13.13 13.34 9.58
C PRO A 250 14.48 13.35 10.30
N ALA A 251 15.18 12.22 10.32
CA ALA A 251 16.51 12.11 10.92
C ALA A 251 17.55 12.85 10.08
N LEU A 252 17.44 12.89 8.75
CA LEU A 252 18.35 13.60 7.87
C LEU A 252 18.52 15.06 8.31
N LEU A 253 17.42 15.79 8.49
CA LEU A 253 17.49 17.19 8.96
C LEU A 253 18.09 17.33 10.35
N SER A 254 17.91 16.35 11.24
CA SER A 254 18.53 16.37 12.57
C SER A 254 20.05 16.25 12.47
N TYR A 255 20.54 15.31 11.67
CA TYR A 255 21.99 15.16 11.44
C TYR A 255 22.60 16.37 10.74
N VAL A 256 21.89 16.98 9.78
CA VAL A 256 22.32 18.24 9.17
C VAL A 256 22.45 19.34 10.24
N ARG A 257 21.44 19.51 11.12
CA ARG A 257 21.50 20.50 12.21
C ARG A 257 22.64 20.27 13.18
N ASP A 258 22.94 18.99 13.44
CA ASP A 258 24.03 18.60 14.34
C ASP A 258 25.41 18.70 13.67
N GLY A 259 25.48 19.07 12.38
CA GLY A 259 26.71 19.40 11.68
C GLY A 259 27.41 18.24 10.98
N PHE A 260 26.75 17.11 10.78
CA PHE A 260 27.36 15.95 10.11
C PHE A 260 27.70 16.21 8.64
N GLY A 261 27.01 17.15 7.99
CA GLY A 261 27.22 17.47 6.58
C GLY A 261 26.16 18.40 6.02
N ILE A 262 26.10 18.46 4.68
CA ILE A 262 25.17 19.26 3.90
C ILE A 262 24.07 18.32 3.38
N GLY A 263 22.80 18.63 3.66
CA GLY A 263 21.65 17.84 3.16
C GLY A 263 21.21 18.32 1.79
N LEU A 264 20.89 17.39 0.88
CA LEU A 264 20.18 17.66 -0.37
C LEU A 264 18.75 17.13 -0.22
N ILE A 265 17.77 18.03 -0.26
CA ILE A 265 16.36 17.72 0.06
C ILE A 265 15.41 18.48 -0.85
N GLY A 266 14.12 18.08 -0.87
CA GLY A 266 13.07 18.90 -1.47
C GLY A 266 12.76 20.12 -0.61
N ALA A 267 12.42 21.25 -1.23
CA ALA A 267 12.11 22.49 -0.53
C ALA A 267 10.90 22.37 0.42
N SER A 268 9.93 21.51 0.09
CA SER A 268 8.78 21.19 0.96
C SER A 268 9.18 20.65 2.33
N ALA A 269 10.41 20.13 2.44
CA ALA A 269 10.99 19.65 3.69
C ALA A 269 11.23 20.74 4.72
N LEU A 270 11.43 21.97 4.27
CA LEU A 270 11.77 23.10 5.13
C LEU A 270 10.56 23.79 5.73
N GLU A 271 9.34 23.48 5.25
CA GLU A 271 8.12 24.07 5.79
C GLU A 271 8.05 23.87 7.31
N GLU A 272 8.03 24.98 8.05
CA GLU A 272 8.01 25.02 9.53
C GLU A 272 9.24 24.36 10.21
N ARG A 273 10.33 24.07 9.47
CA ARG A 273 11.49 23.29 9.97
C ARG A 273 12.85 23.91 9.68
N SER A 274 12.94 25.18 9.39
CA SER A 274 14.19 25.90 9.09
C SER A 274 15.01 26.24 10.33
N GLU A 275 14.48 26.07 11.54
CA GLU A 275 15.21 26.35 12.79
C GLU A 275 16.51 25.53 12.89
N GLY A 276 17.60 26.21 13.26
CA GLY A 276 18.93 25.59 13.39
C GLY A 276 19.68 25.38 12.08
N LEU A 277 19.08 25.79 10.93
CA LEU A 277 19.71 25.75 9.61
C LEU A 277 20.19 27.14 9.19
N LEU A 278 21.17 27.18 8.30
CA LEU A 278 21.51 28.37 7.49
C LEU A 278 20.44 28.55 6.39
N PRO A 279 20.36 29.75 5.77
CA PRO A 279 19.51 29.93 4.60
C PRO A 279 19.78 28.84 3.54
N PRO A 280 18.73 28.21 3.00
CA PRO A 280 18.90 27.16 2.00
C PRO A 280 19.44 27.72 0.68
N LYS A 281 20.14 26.89 -0.09
CA LYS A 281 20.60 27.23 -1.42
C LYS A 281 19.87 26.41 -2.45
N ARG A 282 19.35 27.03 -3.51
CA ARG A 282 18.57 26.34 -4.54
C ARG A 282 19.47 25.70 -5.60
N ILE A 283 19.14 24.48 -5.97
CA ILE A 283 19.78 23.78 -7.09
C ILE A 283 19.22 24.29 -8.41
N ALA A 284 20.11 24.57 -9.36
CA ALA A 284 19.75 24.86 -10.73
C ALA A 284 19.20 23.59 -11.39
N THR A 285 17.90 23.54 -11.58
CA THR A 285 17.23 22.44 -12.30
C THR A 285 16.36 23.01 -13.40
N SER A 286 16.33 22.33 -14.55
CA SER A 286 15.34 22.70 -15.55
C SER A 286 13.92 22.47 -15.00
N PRO A 287 12.91 23.22 -15.44
CA PRO A 287 11.55 22.98 -14.99
C PRO A 287 11.06 21.55 -15.20
N ALA A 288 11.61 20.83 -16.18
CA ALA A 288 11.27 19.43 -16.46
C ALA A 288 11.86 18.47 -15.42
N ASP A 289 13.01 18.82 -14.82
CA ASP A 289 13.74 17.98 -13.87
C ASP A 289 13.35 18.22 -12.41
N ILE A 290 12.51 19.23 -12.14
CA ILE A 290 11.97 19.45 -10.80
C ILE A 290 10.97 18.34 -10.50
N PRO A 291 11.18 17.54 -9.41
CA PRO A 291 10.30 16.45 -9.05
C PRO A 291 8.84 16.91 -8.93
N GLN A 292 7.95 16.21 -9.61
CA GLN A 292 6.52 16.46 -9.57
C GLN A 292 5.89 15.56 -8.50
N VAL A 293 5.35 16.14 -7.46
CA VAL A 293 4.53 15.43 -6.49
C VAL A 293 3.14 15.22 -7.08
N GLN A 294 2.65 13.99 -7.06
CA GLN A 294 1.41 13.59 -7.69
C GLN A 294 0.53 12.79 -6.72
N LEU A 295 -0.77 12.93 -6.86
CA LEU A 295 -1.78 12.14 -6.18
C LEU A 295 -2.41 11.18 -7.18
N ILE A 296 -2.49 9.90 -6.82
CA ILE A 296 -2.99 8.85 -7.71
C ILE A 296 -4.10 8.02 -7.08
N CYS A 297 -5.04 7.57 -7.90
CA CYS A 297 -6.05 6.57 -7.57
C CYS A 297 -6.40 5.74 -8.83
N ARG A 298 -7.23 4.71 -8.66
CA ARG A 298 -7.75 3.95 -9.81
C ARG A 298 -8.78 4.75 -10.60
N HIS A 299 -8.95 4.38 -11.87
CA HIS A 299 -10.13 4.73 -12.67
C HIS A 299 -11.33 3.85 -12.30
N SER A 300 -12.52 4.40 -12.37
CA SER A 300 -13.75 3.62 -12.32
C SER A 300 -13.89 2.73 -13.55
N ALA A 301 -14.42 1.53 -13.35
CA ALA A 301 -14.62 0.59 -14.45
C ALA A 301 -15.50 1.19 -15.55
N GLY A 302 -14.98 1.24 -16.77
CA GLY A 302 -15.69 1.75 -17.95
C GLY A 302 -15.63 3.26 -18.19
N ASN A 303 -14.97 4.04 -17.34
CA ASN A 303 -14.81 5.48 -17.55
C ASN A 303 -13.44 5.96 -17.06
N SER A 304 -12.55 6.33 -17.99
CA SER A 304 -11.19 6.78 -17.71
C SER A 304 -11.11 8.14 -16.99
N ASP A 305 -12.19 8.91 -16.97
CA ASP A 305 -12.21 10.24 -16.37
C ASP A 305 -12.80 10.26 -14.95
N VAL A 306 -13.34 9.10 -14.50
CA VAL A 306 -13.96 8.99 -13.19
C VAL A 306 -13.06 8.19 -12.23
N LYS A 307 -12.85 8.76 -11.04
CA LYS A 307 -12.10 8.12 -9.96
C LYS A 307 -12.88 6.95 -9.36
N ASP A 308 -12.20 5.83 -9.13
CA ASP A 308 -12.74 4.70 -8.37
C ASP A 308 -12.49 4.94 -6.87
N LEU A 309 -13.24 5.85 -6.30
CA LEU A 309 -13.15 6.24 -4.88
C LEU A 309 -14.51 6.18 -4.21
N THR A 310 -14.52 5.79 -2.94
CA THR A 310 -15.68 5.98 -2.07
C THR A 310 -15.90 7.48 -1.79
N PRO A 311 -17.09 7.91 -1.33
CA PRO A 311 -17.30 9.30 -0.93
C PRO A 311 -16.30 9.82 0.12
N LEU A 312 -15.80 8.93 1.00
CA LEU A 312 -14.74 9.25 1.96
C LEU A 312 -13.37 9.40 1.30
N GLY A 313 -13.08 8.53 0.33
CA GLY A 313 -11.87 8.62 -0.49
C GLY A 313 -11.81 9.91 -1.30
N GLU A 314 -12.91 10.30 -1.96
CA GLU A 314 -13.00 11.58 -2.68
C GLU A 314 -12.82 12.79 -1.76
N LYS A 315 -13.41 12.72 -0.56
CA LYS A 315 -13.23 13.78 0.43
C LYS A 315 -11.78 13.94 0.84
N LEU A 316 -11.09 12.84 1.11
CA LEU A 316 -9.66 12.87 1.45
C LEU A 316 -8.82 13.35 0.26
N TRP A 317 -9.11 12.91 -0.97
CA TRP A 317 -8.49 13.39 -2.20
C TRP A 317 -8.53 14.91 -2.29
N ASN A 318 -9.73 15.51 -2.17
CA ASN A 318 -9.92 16.97 -2.26
C ASN A 318 -9.19 17.72 -1.14
N LEU A 319 -9.14 17.18 0.07
CA LEU A 319 -8.40 17.79 1.18
C LEU A 319 -6.88 17.74 0.97
N ILE A 320 -6.37 16.67 0.35
CA ILE A 320 -4.95 16.56 -0.01
C ILE A 320 -4.61 17.61 -1.08
N GLN A 321 -5.45 17.78 -2.11
CA GLN A 321 -5.25 18.80 -3.15
C GLN A 321 -5.24 20.21 -2.53
N GLN A 322 -6.19 20.53 -1.65
CA GLN A 322 -6.25 21.83 -0.96
C GLN A 322 -5.00 22.07 -0.10
N ALA A 323 -4.57 21.08 0.66
CA ALA A 323 -3.39 21.20 1.50
C ALA A 323 -2.09 21.31 0.68
N ALA A 324 -2.02 20.65 -0.46
CA ALA A 324 -0.89 20.75 -1.39
C ALA A 324 -0.86 22.13 -2.10
N GLY A 325 -2.01 22.67 -2.51
CA GLY A 325 -2.09 23.99 -3.13
C GLY A 325 -1.77 25.14 -2.17
N ALA A 326 -1.81 24.91 -0.87
CA ALA A 326 -1.41 25.87 0.15
C ALA A 326 0.09 25.84 0.50
N GLN A 327 0.88 24.94 -0.14
CA GLN A 327 2.33 24.84 0.06
C GLN A 327 3.00 26.13 -0.44
N LYS A 328 3.79 26.74 0.44
CA LYS A 328 4.66 27.88 0.08
C LYS A 328 6.09 27.39 0.10
N PHE A 329 6.78 27.51 -1.01
CA PHE A 329 8.22 27.25 -1.08
C PHE A 329 8.99 28.52 -0.72
N PRO A 330 10.12 28.44 -0.01
CA PRO A 330 11.01 29.59 0.16
C PRO A 330 11.42 30.11 -1.22
N GLU A 331 11.24 31.41 -1.45
CA GLU A 331 11.67 32.12 -2.66
C GLU A 331 13.18 32.14 -2.81
#